data_114195638de4a06190c0e2fca339f2a1
#
_entry.id   114195638de4a06190c0e2fca339f2a1
#
_cell.length_a   1.000
_cell.length_b   1.000
_cell.length_c   1.000
_cell.angle_alpha   90.00
_cell.angle_beta   90.00
_cell.angle_gamma   90.00
#
_symmetry.space_group_name_H-M   'P 1'
#
loop_
_entity.id
_entity.type
_entity.pdbx_description
1 polymer ?
#
loop_
_entity_poly.entity_id
_entity_poly.type
_entity_poly.pdbx_seq_one_letter_code
_entity_poly.pdbx_strand_id
1 'polypeptide(L)'
;LDHATAEQRAATLRHMGQSCLDTLGIQIHASPSPNPAQHGLLIAANHVSWLDIFVITALYPASFIAMQELKNWPVIGKMVTNAGTVYIDRSNRKDINIINAAISRVLDANGNVCFFPEARTTLGNGMLPLKAALFQAALDSNAPVQPIAVRYYDDGERTTAVSFANANLFQSLWRIVSIEQINVKVNIAPQ
;
A
#
# COMPACT_ATOMS: atom_id res chain seq x y z
N LEU A 1 19.68 -4.02 -6.48
CA LEU A 1 18.79 -3.00 -7.11
C LEU A 1 19.49 -1.65 -7.35
N ASP A 2 20.71 -1.46 -6.83
CA ASP A 2 21.38 -0.14 -6.85
C ASP A 2 21.77 0.37 -8.25
N HIS A 3 21.81 -0.50 -9.26
CA HIS A 3 22.09 -0.15 -10.66
C HIS A 3 20.88 -0.31 -11.60
N ALA A 4 19.71 -0.64 -11.07
CA ALA A 4 18.49 -0.84 -11.88
C ALA A 4 17.86 0.51 -12.28
N THR A 5 17.34 0.59 -13.51
CA THR A 5 16.53 1.74 -13.93
C THR A 5 15.23 1.82 -13.13
N ALA A 6 14.56 2.98 -13.14
CA ALA A 6 13.25 3.14 -12.48
C ALA A 6 12.22 2.13 -12.99
N GLU A 7 12.21 1.87 -14.28
CA GLU A 7 11.33 0.89 -14.93
C GLU A 7 11.64 -0.54 -14.48
N GLN A 8 12.91 -0.92 -14.43
CA GLN A 8 13.33 -2.24 -13.93
C GLN A 8 12.95 -2.44 -12.47
N ARG A 9 13.11 -1.40 -11.62
CA ARG A 9 12.67 -1.44 -10.24
C ARG A 9 11.15 -1.60 -10.12
N ALA A 10 10.39 -0.84 -10.90
CA ALA A 10 8.94 -0.94 -10.93
C ALA A 10 8.46 -2.34 -11.37
N ALA A 11 9.06 -2.90 -12.42
CA ALA A 11 8.74 -4.25 -12.88
C ALA A 11 9.07 -5.32 -11.81
N THR A 12 10.21 -5.19 -11.14
CA THR A 12 10.61 -6.10 -10.05
C THR A 12 9.65 -6.03 -8.87
N LEU A 13 9.25 -4.82 -8.46
CA LEU A 13 8.30 -4.63 -7.37
C LEU A 13 6.93 -5.22 -7.72
N ARG A 14 6.43 -4.97 -8.93
CA ARG A 14 5.16 -5.54 -9.41
C ARG A 14 5.20 -7.06 -9.39
N HIS A 15 6.25 -7.65 -9.96
CA HIS A 15 6.42 -9.10 -9.98
C HIS A 15 6.49 -9.68 -8.57
N MET A 16 7.22 -9.05 -7.66
CA MET A 16 7.31 -9.49 -6.26
C MET A 16 5.96 -9.39 -5.54
N GLY A 17 5.21 -8.29 -5.74
CA GLY A 17 3.87 -8.14 -5.21
C GLY A 17 2.94 -9.26 -5.69
N GLN A 18 2.91 -9.49 -7.00
CA GLN A 18 2.08 -10.54 -7.61
C GLN A 18 2.48 -11.93 -7.12
N SER A 19 3.77 -12.26 -7.13
CA SER A 19 4.26 -13.58 -6.67
C SER A 19 3.91 -13.88 -5.21
N CYS A 20 3.94 -12.85 -4.35
CA CYS A 20 3.53 -13.02 -2.95
C CYS A 20 2.03 -13.34 -2.85
N LEU A 21 1.19 -12.65 -3.60
CA LEU A 21 -0.26 -12.86 -3.61
C LEU A 21 -0.61 -14.25 -4.19
N ASP A 22 0.03 -14.63 -5.30
CA ASP A 22 -0.15 -15.95 -5.92
C ASP A 22 0.22 -17.08 -4.94
N THR A 23 1.33 -16.94 -4.21
CA THR A 23 1.77 -17.90 -3.18
C THR A 23 0.76 -18.05 -2.05
N LEU A 24 0.02 -17.00 -1.73
CA LEU A 24 -1.01 -16.98 -0.69
C LEU A 24 -2.42 -17.32 -1.22
N GLY A 25 -2.56 -17.71 -2.49
CA GLY A 25 -3.87 -18.00 -3.10
C GLY A 25 -4.77 -16.78 -3.25
N ILE A 26 -4.18 -15.57 -3.39
CA ILE A 26 -4.93 -14.31 -3.44
C ILE A 26 -5.10 -13.85 -4.88
N GLN A 27 -6.35 -13.64 -5.30
CA GLN A 27 -6.69 -13.14 -6.63
C GLN A 27 -7.15 -11.67 -6.57
N ILE A 28 -6.57 -10.83 -7.44
CA ILE A 28 -6.93 -9.40 -7.55
C ILE A 28 -7.94 -9.21 -8.68
N HIS A 29 -9.01 -8.48 -8.36
CA HIS A 29 -10.02 -8.00 -9.31
C HIS A 29 -10.09 -6.47 -9.24
N ALA A 30 -9.35 -5.80 -10.13
CA ALA A 30 -9.31 -4.34 -10.19
C ALA A 30 -10.35 -3.78 -11.19
N SER A 31 -11.07 -2.74 -10.80
CA SER A 31 -12.05 -2.05 -11.64
C SER A 31 -12.00 -0.53 -11.40
N PRO A 32 -11.81 0.28 -12.45
CA PRO A 32 -11.32 -0.13 -13.76
C PRO A 32 -9.93 -0.78 -13.71
N SER A 33 -9.48 -1.35 -14.81
CA SER A 33 -8.10 -1.86 -14.89
C SER A 33 -7.11 -0.72 -14.67
N PRO A 34 -6.05 -0.93 -13.87
CA PRO A 34 -5.04 0.10 -13.65
C PRO A 34 -4.34 0.44 -14.95
N ASN A 35 -4.00 1.70 -15.14
CA ASN A 35 -3.12 2.10 -16.24
C ASN A 35 -1.66 1.96 -15.78
N PRO A 36 -0.90 0.98 -16.28
CA PRO A 36 0.47 0.74 -15.83
C PRO A 36 1.46 1.84 -16.23
N ALA A 37 1.07 2.72 -17.16
CA ALA A 37 1.88 3.86 -17.58
C ALA A 37 1.66 5.11 -16.71
N GLN A 38 0.73 5.07 -15.76
CA GLN A 38 0.54 6.19 -14.84
C GLN A 38 1.62 6.21 -13.76
N HIS A 39 2.26 7.37 -13.64
CA HIS A 39 3.32 7.65 -12.67
C HIS A 39 3.08 9.01 -12.02
N GLY A 40 3.83 9.33 -10.97
CA GLY A 40 3.70 10.59 -10.26
C GLY A 40 2.40 10.67 -9.44
N LEU A 41 1.84 9.54 -9.01
CA LEU A 41 0.57 9.47 -8.29
C LEU A 41 0.78 9.49 -6.77
N LEU A 42 0.00 10.30 -6.07
CA LEU A 42 -0.23 10.12 -4.64
C LEU A 42 -1.43 9.19 -4.44
N ILE A 43 -1.17 7.93 -4.14
CA ILE A 43 -2.19 6.90 -3.94
C ILE A 43 -2.69 6.94 -2.50
N ALA A 44 -3.99 7.12 -2.33
CA ALA A 44 -4.67 7.11 -1.03
C ALA A 44 -5.61 5.91 -0.96
N ALA A 45 -5.30 4.94 -0.09
CA ALA A 45 -6.07 3.71 0.04
C ALA A 45 -6.60 3.50 1.47
N ASN A 46 -7.73 2.80 1.62
CA ASN A 46 -8.13 2.28 2.92
C ASN A 46 -7.18 1.16 3.38
N HIS A 47 -7.14 0.89 4.69
CA HIS A 47 -6.17 -0.04 5.26
C HIS A 47 -6.85 -1.15 6.06
N VAL A 48 -6.76 -2.37 5.57
CA VAL A 48 -7.37 -3.57 6.19
C VAL A 48 -6.29 -4.53 6.68
N SER A 49 -5.25 -4.74 5.86
CA SER A 49 -4.26 -5.78 6.09
C SER A 49 -2.87 -5.33 5.62
N TRP A 50 -1.83 -5.99 6.10
CA TRP A 50 -0.50 -5.88 5.50
C TRP A 50 -0.47 -6.38 4.04
N LEU A 51 -1.46 -7.19 3.63
CA LEU A 51 -1.65 -7.61 2.23
C LEU A 51 -1.92 -6.42 1.29
N ASP A 52 -2.48 -5.33 1.78
CA ASP A 52 -2.77 -4.13 0.97
C ASP A 52 -1.52 -3.59 0.29
N ILE A 53 -0.35 -3.73 0.94
CA ILE A 53 0.95 -3.33 0.39
C ILE A 53 1.24 -4.13 -0.89
N PHE A 54 1.03 -5.45 -0.86
CA PHE A 54 1.28 -6.33 -2.01
C PHE A 54 0.26 -6.10 -3.12
N VAL A 55 -1.02 -5.95 -2.75
CA VAL A 55 -2.11 -5.65 -3.70
C VAL A 55 -1.82 -4.36 -4.47
N ILE A 56 -1.49 -3.29 -3.74
CA ILE A 56 -1.19 -2.01 -4.39
C ILE A 56 0.10 -2.09 -5.20
N THR A 57 1.16 -2.74 -4.68
CA THR A 57 2.43 -2.89 -5.39
C THR A 57 2.28 -3.67 -6.70
N ALA A 58 1.40 -4.69 -6.74
CA ALA A 58 1.12 -5.46 -7.95
C ALA A 58 0.41 -4.61 -9.03
N LEU A 59 -0.43 -3.66 -8.63
CA LEU A 59 -1.16 -2.76 -9.54
C LEU A 59 -0.34 -1.51 -9.89
N TYR A 60 0.18 -0.84 -8.87
CA TYR A 60 0.94 0.40 -8.95
C TYR A 60 2.21 0.29 -8.09
N PRO A 61 3.38 -0.03 -8.68
CA PRO A 61 4.64 0.05 -7.95
C PRO A 61 4.80 1.43 -7.34
N ALA A 62 4.87 1.47 -6.02
CA ALA A 62 4.88 2.72 -5.25
C ALA A 62 5.81 2.63 -4.05
N SER A 63 6.35 3.76 -3.63
CA SER A 63 6.94 3.92 -2.30
C SER A 63 5.83 4.06 -1.26
N PHE A 64 6.02 3.49 -0.08
CA PHE A 64 5.02 3.55 0.99
C PHE A 64 5.43 4.51 2.09
N ILE A 65 4.44 5.02 2.80
CA ILE A 65 4.64 5.72 4.06
C ILE A 65 4.34 4.73 5.18
N ALA A 66 5.36 4.34 5.91
CA ALA A 66 5.24 3.30 6.93
C ALA A 66 5.89 3.71 8.26
N MET A 67 5.44 3.08 9.34
CA MET A 67 6.07 3.24 10.64
C MET A 67 7.45 2.58 10.66
N GLN A 68 8.39 3.15 11.43
CA GLN A 68 9.77 2.68 11.51
C GLN A 68 9.87 1.24 12.02
N GLU A 69 8.94 0.79 12.86
CA GLU A 69 8.87 -0.56 13.39
C GLU A 69 8.68 -1.61 12.29
N LEU A 70 8.00 -1.25 11.19
CA LEU A 70 7.76 -2.15 10.06
C LEU A 70 9.07 -2.57 9.38
N LYS A 71 10.13 -1.76 9.48
CA LYS A 71 11.46 -2.08 8.93
C LYS A 71 12.02 -3.41 9.45
N ASN A 72 11.68 -3.75 10.69
CA ASN A 72 12.17 -4.95 11.37
C ASN A 72 11.31 -6.20 11.11
N TRP A 73 10.22 -6.08 10.34
CA TRP A 73 9.40 -7.23 10.03
C TRP A 73 10.09 -8.13 8.99
N PRO A 74 10.11 -9.45 9.21
CA PRO A 74 10.70 -10.37 8.24
C PRO A 74 9.94 -10.29 6.91
N VAL A 75 10.67 -10.36 5.80
CA VAL A 75 10.18 -10.26 4.42
C VAL A 75 9.58 -8.89 4.10
N ILE A 76 8.49 -8.48 4.77
CA ILE A 76 7.77 -7.22 4.54
C ILE A 76 8.70 -6.02 4.72
N GLY A 77 9.51 -5.99 5.80
CA GLY A 77 10.44 -4.91 6.06
C GLY A 77 11.46 -4.70 4.92
N LYS A 78 12.02 -5.79 4.41
CA LYS A 78 12.94 -5.73 3.25
C LYS A 78 12.24 -5.26 1.98
N MET A 79 11.03 -5.75 1.73
CA MET A 79 10.26 -5.40 0.54
C MET A 79 9.93 -3.92 0.51
N VAL A 80 9.31 -3.40 1.58
CA VAL A 80 8.93 -1.98 1.65
C VAL A 80 10.16 -1.06 1.67
N THR A 81 11.28 -1.48 2.29
CA THR A 81 12.53 -0.73 2.23
C THR A 81 13.06 -0.65 0.79
N ASN A 82 13.05 -1.75 0.05
CA ASN A 82 13.48 -1.79 -1.35
C ASN A 82 12.54 -1.01 -2.29
N ALA A 83 11.28 -0.84 -1.91
CA ALA A 83 10.31 0.01 -2.60
C ALA A 83 10.54 1.51 -2.37
N GLY A 84 11.57 1.90 -1.60
CA GLY A 84 11.85 3.30 -1.30
C GLY A 84 10.92 3.89 -0.24
N THR A 85 10.48 3.09 0.72
CA THR A 85 9.56 3.52 1.79
C THR A 85 10.12 4.69 2.58
N VAL A 86 9.28 5.70 2.77
CA VAL A 86 9.52 6.80 3.71
C VAL A 86 9.06 6.35 5.10
N TYR A 87 10.02 6.13 5.99
CA TYR A 87 9.71 5.73 7.36
C TYR A 87 9.42 6.95 8.23
N ILE A 88 8.37 6.83 9.04
CA ILE A 88 7.95 7.88 9.97
C ILE A 88 8.06 7.40 11.41
N ASP A 89 8.51 8.30 12.27
CA ASP A 89 8.41 8.18 13.72
C ASP A 89 7.19 8.96 14.22
N ARG A 90 6.18 8.26 14.74
CA ARG A 90 4.95 8.90 15.23
C ARG A 90 5.14 9.68 16.53
N SER A 91 6.23 9.46 17.24
CA SER A 91 6.52 10.17 18.49
C SER A 91 6.86 11.66 18.26
N ASN A 92 7.25 12.00 17.02
CA ASN A 92 7.70 13.34 16.67
C ASN A 92 6.75 14.02 15.66
N ARG A 93 5.77 14.77 16.16
CA ARG A 93 4.81 15.54 15.32
C ARG A 93 5.47 16.62 14.45
N LYS A 94 6.74 16.98 14.71
CA LYS A 94 7.47 17.99 13.91
C LYS A 94 7.90 17.46 12.54
N ASP A 95 7.79 16.17 12.31
CA ASP A 95 8.29 15.53 11.10
C ASP A 95 7.32 15.58 9.91
N ILE A 96 6.08 16.11 10.06
CA ILE A 96 5.09 16.11 8.99
C ILE A 96 5.58 16.87 7.75
N ASN A 97 6.27 17.98 7.93
CA ASN A 97 6.83 18.75 6.83
C ASN A 97 7.99 18.02 6.15
N ILE A 98 8.81 17.30 6.94
CA ILE A 98 9.91 16.48 6.43
C ILE A 98 9.34 15.32 5.62
N ILE A 99 8.25 14.71 6.11
CA ILE A 99 7.57 13.61 5.42
C ILE A 99 6.95 14.11 4.11
N ASN A 100 6.23 15.24 4.13
CA ASN A 100 5.67 15.83 2.93
C ASN A 100 6.76 16.17 1.91
N ALA A 101 7.87 16.78 2.33
CA ALA A 101 9.01 17.04 1.45
C ALA A 101 9.64 15.75 0.87
N ALA A 102 9.66 14.64 1.63
CA ALA A 102 10.15 13.38 1.13
C ALA A 102 9.17 12.76 0.11
N ILE A 103 7.86 12.87 0.34
CA ILE A 103 6.81 12.45 -0.61
C ILE A 103 6.93 13.26 -1.90
N SER A 104 6.99 14.59 -1.78
CA SER A 104 7.11 15.51 -2.94
C SER A 104 8.31 15.16 -3.81
N ARG A 105 9.47 14.87 -3.21
CA ARG A 105 10.66 14.46 -3.99
C ARG A 105 10.41 13.21 -4.84
N VAL A 106 9.65 12.23 -4.32
CA VAL A 106 9.32 11.02 -5.09
C VAL A 106 8.35 11.35 -6.21
N LEU A 107 7.32 12.16 -5.93
CA LEU A 107 6.32 12.59 -6.91
C LEU A 107 6.95 13.43 -8.03
N ASP A 108 7.82 14.39 -7.68
CA ASP A 108 8.54 15.25 -8.62
C ASP A 108 9.51 14.45 -9.52
N ALA A 109 10.02 13.32 -9.01
CA ALA A 109 10.80 12.36 -9.78
C ALA A 109 9.92 11.36 -10.58
N ASN A 110 8.62 11.67 -10.74
CA ASN A 110 7.64 10.83 -11.44
C ASN A 110 7.46 9.43 -10.81
N GLY A 111 7.74 9.27 -9.52
CA GLY A 111 7.49 8.06 -8.76
C GLY A 111 6.10 8.08 -8.12
N ASN A 112 5.53 6.92 -7.86
CA ASN A 112 4.28 6.81 -7.11
C ASN A 112 4.56 6.69 -5.61
N VAL A 113 3.69 7.32 -4.81
CA VAL A 113 3.70 7.18 -3.35
C VAL A 113 2.34 6.70 -2.88
N CYS A 114 2.31 5.69 -2.02
CA CYS A 114 1.08 5.20 -1.42
C CYS A 114 1.09 5.44 0.09
N PHE A 115 -0.03 5.90 0.61
CA PHE A 115 -0.27 5.99 2.04
C PHE A 115 -1.71 5.60 2.40
N PHE A 116 -1.90 5.29 3.68
CA PHE A 116 -3.19 4.92 4.23
C PHE A 116 -3.68 6.04 5.16
N PRO A 117 -4.62 6.90 4.70
CA PRO A 117 -5.06 8.08 5.47
C PRO A 117 -5.70 7.75 6.81
N GLU A 118 -6.21 6.53 6.99
CA GLU A 118 -6.75 6.03 8.27
C GLU A 118 -5.66 5.88 9.36
N ALA A 119 -4.38 5.80 8.94
CA ALA A 119 -3.20 5.65 9.78
C ALA A 119 -3.15 4.39 10.66
N ARG A 120 -4.09 3.48 10.52
CA ARG A 120 -4.11 2.13 11.11
C ARG A 120 -5.02 1.20 10.32
N THR A 121 -4.84 -0.10 10.49
CA THR A 121 -5.72 -1.11 9.91
C THR A 121 -7.09 -1.16 10.59
N THR A 122 -8.12 -1.48 9.82
CA THR A 122 -9.51 -1.66 10.26
C THR A 122 -9.99 -3.07 9.91
N LEU A 123 -11.20 -3.43 10.35
CA LEU A 123 -11.85 -4.66 9.92
C LEU A 123 -12.30 -4.62 8.45
N GLY A 124 -12.21 -3.47 7.80
CA GLY A 124 -12.63 -3.29 6.41
C GLY A 124 -14.13 -3.15 6.22
N ASN A 125 -14.95 -3.17 7.26
CA ASN A 125 -16.41 -2.99 7.19
C ASN A 125 -16.86 -1.53 7.27
N GLY A 126 -15.93 -0.61 7.46
CA GLY A 126 -16.12 0.84 7.50
C GLY A 126 -14.79 1.56 7.27
N MET A 127 -14.80 2.88 7.32
CA MET A 127 -13.61 3.73 7.24
C MET A 127 -13.48 4.58 8.49
N LEU A 128 -12.24 4.77 8.95
CA LEU A 128 -11.90 5.74 9.99
C LEU A 128 -11.80 7.15 9.40
N PRO A 129 -11.88 8.20 10.24
CA PRO A 129 -11.63 9.56 9.80
C PRO A 129 -10.27 9.68 9.12
N LEU A 130 -10.25 10.26 7.93
CA LEU A 130 -9.04 10.41 7.14
C LEU A 130 -8.17 11.54 7.67
N LYS A 131 -6.88 11.31 7.79
CA LYS A 131 -5.89 12.32 8.17
C LYS A 131 -5.37 13.04 6.94
N ALA A 132 -5.67 14.32 6.84
CA ALA A 132 -5.40 15.12 5.65
C ALA A 132 -3.93 15.56 5.48
N ALA A 133 -3.12 15.47 6.53
CA ALA A 133 -1.80 16.12 6.58
C ALA A 133 -0.83 15.71 5.45
N LEU A 134 -0.92 14.47 4.95
CA LEU A 134 -0.04 13.97 3.88
C LEU A 134 -0.53 14.31 2.47
N PHE A 135 -1.77 14.77 2.31
CA PHE A 135 -2.26 15.27 1.02
C PHE A 135 -1.59 16.59 0.62
N GLN A 136 -0.99 17.31 1.57
CA GLN A 136 -0.24 18.55 1.27
C GLN A 136 0.87 18.29 0.24
N ALA A 137 1.53 17.15 0.30
CA ALA A 137 2.58 16.80 -0.68
C ALA A 137 2.06 16.73 -2.13
N ALA A 138 0.81 16.31 -2.34
CA ALA A 138 0.22 16.35 -3.70
C ALA A 138 -0.02 17.77 -4.20
N LEU A 139 -0.44 18.67 -3.30
CA LEU A 139 -0.59 20.09 -3.65
C LEU A 139 0.76 20.73 -3.96
N ASP A 140 1.78 20.45 -3.14
CA ASP A 140 3.13 21.01 -3.30
C ASP A 140 3.79 20.56 -4.62
N SER A 141 3.53 19.32 -5.06
CA SER A 141 4.07 18.73 -6.30
C SER A 141 3.11 18.82 -7.49
N ASN A 142 1.93 19.41 -7.33
CA ASN A 142 0.87 19.39 -8.34
C ASN A 142 0.60 17.97 -8.89
N ALA A 143 0.68 16.98 -8.00
CA ALA A 143 0.54 15.58 -8.35
C ALA A 143 -0.92 15.13 -8.24
N PRO A 144 -1.42 14.29 -9.16
CA PRO A 144 -2.77 13.75 -9.05
C PRO A 144 -2.88 12.81 -7.86
N VAL A 145 -4.04 12.86 -7.19
CA VAL A 145 -4.40 11.92 -6.12
C VAL A 145 -5.21 10.79 -6.70
N GLN A 146 -4.75 9.55 -6.47
CA GLN A 146 -5.45 8.33 -6.90
C GLN A 146 -6.09 7.65 -5.69
N PRO A 147 -7.42 7.81 -5.49
CA PRO A 147 -8.11 7.05 -4.46
C PRO A 147 -8.29 5.59 -4.87
N ILE A 148 -8.04 4.68 -3.93
CA ILE A 148 -8.20 3.24 -4.11
C ILE A 148 -8.96 2.64 -2.93
N ALA A 149 -9.98 1.82 -3.20
CA ALA A 149 -10.69 1.07 -2.18
C ALA A 149 -10.41 -0.43 -2.33
N VAL A 150 -9.89 -1.04 -1.26
CA VAL A 150 -9.55 -2.47 -1.20
C VAL A 150 -10.57 -3.19 -0.32
N ARG A 151 -11.11 -4.33 -0.80
CA ARG A 151 -12.04 -5.18 -0.06
C ARG A 151 -11.71 -6.65 -0.31
N TYR A 152 -11.79 -7.44 0.75
CA TYR A 152 -11.46 -8.86 0.74
C TYR A 152 -12.72 -9.71 0.82
N TYR A 153 -12.69 -10.83 0.10
CA TYR A 153 -13.80 -11.79 -0.01
C TYR A 153 -13.27 -13.22 0.14
N ASP A 154 -14.06 -14.05 0.79
CA ASP A 154 -13.87 -15.49 0.94
C ASP A 154 -15.17 -16.15 0.47
N ASP A 155 -15.09 -17.09 -0.46
CA ASP A 155 -16.25 -17.74 -1.09
C ASP A 155 -17.37 -16.76 -1.54
N GLY A 156 -16.96 -15.63 -2.13
CA GLY A 156 -17.89 -14.60 -2.61
C GLY A 156 -18.44 -13.65 -1.54
N GLU A 157 -18.30 -13.97 -0.26
CA GLU A 157 -18.76 -13.18 0.86
C GLU A 157 -17.65 -12.26 1.38
N ARG A 158 -18.03 -11.06 1.85
CA ARG A 158 -17.07 -10.11 2.41
C ARG A 158 -16.48 -10.66 3.70
N THR A 159 -15.14 -10.75 3.77
CA THR A 159 -14.45 -11.31 4.94
C THR A 159 -13.67 -10.25 5.72
N THR A 160 -13.65 -10.38 7.04
CA THR A 160 -12.77 -9.65 7.95
C THR A 160 -11.58 -10.49 8.43
N ALA A 161 -11.50 -11.76 8.03
CA ALA A 161 -10.48 -12.71 8.49
C ALA A 161 -9.06 -12.28 8.14
N VAL A 162 -8.88 -11.56 7.02
CA VAL A 162 -7.58 -11.03 6.58
C VAL A 162 -7.14 -9.77 7.33
N SER A 163 -8.04 -9.16 8.11
CA SER A 163 -7.74 -7.91 8.82
C SER A 163 -6.58 -8.08 9.79
N PHE A 164 -5.69 -7.08 9.80
CA PHE A 164 -4.61 -6.97 10.77
C PHE A 164 -5.02 -6.21 12.04
N ALA A 165 -6.24 -5.67 12.10
CA ALA A 165 -6.75 -5.01 13.28
C ALA A 165 -6.82 -6.00 14.45
N ASN A 166 -6.18 -5.64 15.59
CA ASN A 166 -6.14 -6.44 16.81
C ASN A 166 -5.48 -7.84 16.65
N ALA A 167 -4.60 -8.02 15.66
CA ALA A 167 -3.85 -9.25 15.45
C ALA A 167 -2.35 -8.98 15.49
N ASN A 168 -1.57 -9.98 15.88
CA ASN A 168 -0.14 -10.01 15.61
C ASN A 168 0.15 -10.67 14.25
N LEU A 169 1.39 -10.54 13.76
CA LEU A 169 1.76 -11.03 12.43
C LEU A 169 1.54 -12.54 12.28
N PHE A 170 1.87 -13.34 13.30
CA PHE A 170 1.71 -14.79 13.25
C PHE A 170 0.24 -15.21 13.17
N GLN A 171 -0.61 -14.60 14.00
CA GLN A 171 -2.06 -14.83 13.98
C GLN A 171 -2.68 -14.44 12.63
N SER A 172 -2.28 -13.28 12.09
CA SER A 172 -2.76 -12.82 10.80
C SER A 172 -2.34 -13.75 9.68
N LEU A 173 -1.06 -14.15 9.64
CA LEU A 173 -0.54 -15.07 8.64
C LEU A 173 -1.28 -16.42 8.71
N TRP A 174 -1.44 -16.97 9.93
CA TRP A 174 -2.16 -18.23 10.11
C TRP A 174 -3.60 -18.18 9.58
N ARG A 175 -4.33 -17.10 9.87
CA ARG A 175 -5.70 -16.90 9.36
C ARG A 175 -5.70 -16.86 7.83
N ILE A 176 -4.79 -16.10 7.21
CA ILE A 176 -4.70 -15.94 5.76
C ILE A 176 -4.42 -17.28 5.07
N VAL A 177 -3.43 -18.04 5.54
CA VAL A 177 -3.07 -19.34 4.92
C VAL A 177 -4.09 -20.44 5.20
N SER A 178 -5.02 -20.24 6.15
CA SER A 178 -6.12 -21.18 6.42
C SER A 178 -7.33 -20.96 5.51
N ILE A 179 -7.35 -19.90 4.68
CA ILE A 179 -8.39 -19.63 3.69
C ILE A 179 -7.92 -20.20 2.35
N GLU A 180 -8.74 -21.01 1.73
CA GLU A 180 -8.38 -21.70 0.47
C GLU A 180 -8.16 -20.70 -0.67
N GLN A 181 -9.02 -19.69 -0.79
CA GLN A 181 -8.92 -18.70 -1.82
C GLN A 181 -9.44 -17.34 -1.33
N ILE A 182 -8.59 -16.33 -1.40
CA ILE A 182 -8.96 -14.95 -1.08
C ILE A 182 -9.11 -14.15 -2.37
N ASN A 183 -10.27 -13.52 -2.54
CA ASN A 183 -10.51 -12.60 -3.64
C ASN A 183 -10.42 -11.16 -3.14
N VAL A 184 -9.65 -10.32 -3.83
CA VAL A 184 -9.50 -8.90 -3.50
C VAL A 184 -10.14 -8.06 -4.60
N LYS A 185 -11.21 -7.33 -4.26
CA LYS A 185 -11.79 -6.34 -5.15
C LYS A 185 -11.13 -4.99 -4.89
N VAL A 186 -10.57 -4.41 -5.95
CA VAL A 186 -9.91 -3.11 -5.91
C VAL A 186 -10.68 -2.14 -6.80
N ASN A 187 -11.31 -1.15 -6.17
CA ASN A 187 -11.98 -0.07 -6.90
C ASN A 187 -11.03 1.12 -7.03
N ILE A 188 -10.71 1.47 -8.26
CA ILE A 188 -9.84 2.60 -8.62
C ILE A 188 -10.77 3.76 -8.99
N ALA A 189 -10.83 4.78 -8.16
CA ALA A 189 -11.68 5.94 -8.41
C ALA A 189 -11.05 6.87 -9.45
N PRO A 190 -11.86 7.73 -10.12
CA PRO A 190 -11.31 8.82 -10.92
C PRO A 190 -10.41 9.75 -10.09
N GLN A 191 -9.39 10.32 -10.73
CA GLN A 191 -8.46 11.29 -10.15
C GLN A 191 -9.10 12.67 -10.04
#